data_1b387eb90a4d5f9c466bad6f9fdbc2b2
#
_entry.id   1b387eb90a4d5f9c466bad6f9fdbc2b2
#
_cell.length_a   1.000
_cell.length_b   1.000
_cell.length_c   1.000
_cell.angle_alpha   90.00
_cell.angle_beta   90.00
_cell.angle_gamma   90.00
#
_symmetry.space_group_name_H-M   'P 1'
#
loop_
_entity.id
_entity.type
_entity.pdbx_description
1 polymer ?
#
loop_
_entity_poly.entity_id
_entity_poly.type
_entity_poly.pdbx_seq_one_letter_code
_entity_poly.pdbx_strand_id
1 'polypeptide(L)'
;MEARSRLIGRMYPIPPVWLEGRAWLEYGQLRRSPVFAGLEVPPGEGRPVMLIPGFLAGDTSLDVMRGWLRRNGYRPLRSGINLNVLSSEALVQRIASRLGHEHRKHGRKVIIIGQSRGGVLALGVAHRYPQMIEQVIALGSPIDDPLDVHPSTMAAVHMVRALNTLRRGPKNVDATFDAELSLPVSVPVTSLYSRSDGIVHWEACLRPDVEAVEVGGSHVGMGVNVRVYNQLARLLAPPVSVARRSTNGGSGPQRAPASS
;
A
#
# COMPACT_ATOMS: atom_id res chain seq x y z
N MET A 1 24.95 -16.85 8.95
CA MET A 1 25.19 -15.94 10.09
C MET A 1 24.08 -14.90 10.26
N GLU A 2 23.10 -14.85 9.37
CA GLU A 2 21.97 -13.88 9.36
C GLU A 2 20.73 -14.30 10.17
N ALA A 3 20.59 -15.57 10.53
CA ALA A 3 19.43 -16.05 11.31
C ALA A 3 19.47 -15.69 12.81
N ARG A 4 20.59 -15.20 13.34
CA ARG A 4 20.73 -14.83 14.76
C ARG A 4 20.29 -13.40 15.11
N SER A 5 20.13 -12.52 14.12
CA SER A 5 19.72 -11.12 14.34
C SER A 5 18.22 -10.97 14.68
N ARG A 6 17.41 -11.96 14.34
CA ARG A 6 15.93 -11.91 14.50
C ARG A 6 15.42 -12.32 15.89
N LEU A 7 16.30 -12.75 16.79
CA LEU A 7 15.94 -13.24 18.14
C LEU A 7 16.21 -12.26 19.27
N ILE A 8 16.75 -11.08 18.96
CA ILE A 8 16.82 -9.98 19.94
C ILE A 8 15.42 -9.39 19.96
N GLY A 9 14.66 -9.67 21.02
CA GLY A 9 13.32 -9.13 21.23
C GLY A 9 13.31 -7.65 20.91
N ARG A 10 12.39 -7.23 20.01
CA ARG A 10 12.32 -5.85 19.56
C ARG A 10 12.23 -4.92 20.75
N MET A 11 12.99 -3.85 20.70
CA MET A 11 13.24 -2.94 21.83
C MET A 11 11.98 -2.20 22.30
N TYR A 12 10.91 -2.24 21.53
CA TYR A 12 9.66 -1.53 21.82
C TYR A 12 8.46 -2.50 21.82
N PRO A 13 7.65 -2.54 22.88
CA PRO A 13 6.44 -3.34 22.93
C PRO A 13 5.39 -2.79 21.94
N ILE A 14 4.59 -3.69 21.38
CA ILE A 14 3.39 -3.28 20.64
C ILE A 14 2.43 -2.58 21.61
N PRO A 15 1.89 -1.39 21.27
CA PRO A 15 0.92 -0.70 22.10
C PRO A 15 -0.32 -1.57 22.38
N PRO A 16 -1.00 -1.35 23.51
CA PRO A 16 -2.16 -2.14 23.88
C PRO A 16 -3.27 -2.10 22.83
N VAL A 17 -3.82 -3.27 22.47
CA VAL A 17 -4.83 -3.45 21.41
C VAL A 17 -6.14 -2.66 21.66
N TRP A 18 -6.49 -2.34 22.91
CA TRP A 18 -7.69 -1.53 23.19
C TRP A 18 -7.58 -0.07 22.69
N LEU A 19 -6.35 0.41 22.44
CA LEU A 19 -6.13 1.71 21.81
C LEU A 19 -6.62 1.76 20.36
N GLU A 20 -6.89 0.62 19.75
CA GLU A 20 -7.50 0.53 18.42
C GLU A 20 -8.93 1.10 18.38
N GLY A 21 -9.63 1.14 19.52
CA GLY A 21 -10.95 1.79 19.65
C GLY A 21 -10.97 3.27 19.28
N ARG A 22 -9.81 3.96 19.28
CA ARG A 22 -9.70 5.37 18.84
C ARG A 22 -9.93 5.60 17.34
N ALA A 23 -10.02 4.54 16.53
CA ALA A 23 -10.35 4.64 15.12
C ALA A 23 -11.63 5.48 14.85
N TRP A 24 -12.61 5.44 15.76
CA TRP A 24 -13.81 6.28 15.67
C TRP A 24 -13.53 7.77 15.81
N LEU A 25 -12.60 8.15 16.69
CA LEU A 25 -12.15 9.54 16.84
C LEU A 25 -11.37 10.00 15.61
N GLU A 26 -10.49 9.13 15.09
CA GLU A 26 -9.74 9.37 13.86
C GLU A 26 -10.67 9.60 12.67
N TYR A 27 -11.74 8.79 12.54
CA TYR A 27 -12.77 9.00 11.52
C TYR A 27 -13.50 10.33 11.69
N GLY A 28 -13.84 10.70 12.92
CA GLY A 28 -14.47 12.00 13.22
C GLY A 28 -13.58 13.18 12.83
N GLN A 29 -12.27 13.08 13.08
CA GLN A 29 -11.26 14.06 12.67
C GLN A 29 -11.14 14.14 11.14
N LEU A 30 -11.05 12.97 10.48
CA LEU A 30 -10.97 12.90 9.02
C LEU A 30 -12.16 13.61 8.36
N ARG A 31 -13.37 13.34 8.81
CA ARG A 31 -14.59 13.92 8.22
C ARG A 31 -14.64 15.45 8.27
N ARG A 32 -13.91 16.06 9.20
CA ARG A 32 -13.81 17.53 9.36
C ARG A 32 -12.60 18.13 8.67
N SER A 33 -11.75 17.31 8.07
CA SER A 33 -10.48 17.76 7.50
C SER A 33 -10.62 18.29 6.07
N PRO A 34 -9.81 19.27 5.67
CA PRO A 34 -9.78 19.80 4.30
C PRO A 34 -9.47 18.71 3.25
N VAL A 35 -8.54 17.81 3.55
CA VAL A 35 -8.17 16.72 2.62
C VAL A 35 -9.34 15.78 2.35
N PHE A 36 -10.22 15.51 3.31
CA PHE A 36 -11.39 14.67 3.08
C PHE A 36 -12.46 15.38 2.24
N ALA A 37 -12.54 16.70 2.33
CA ALA A 37 -13.38 17.54 1.48
C ALA A 37 -12.83 17.64 0.03
N GLY A 38 -11.61 17.16 -0.23
CA GLY A 38 -10.97 17.21 -1.55
C GLY A 38 -10.12 18.46 -1.77
N LEU A 39 -9.94 19.29 -0.74
CA LEU A 39 -9.04 20.43 -0.83
C LEU A 39 -7.59 19.95 -0.78
N GLU A 40 -6.74 20.52 -1.63
CA GLU A 40 -5.31 20.16 -1.75
C GLU A 40 -5.06 18.71 -2.21
N VAL A 41 -6.07 18.05 -2.81
CA VAL A 41 -5.93 16.72 -3.39
C VAL A 41 -5.75 16.84 -4.90
N PRO A 42 -4.69 16.27 -5.48
CA PRO A 42 -4.50 16.32 -6.93
C PRO A 42 -5.64 15.60 -7.65
N PRO A 43 -6.09 16.12 -8.80
CA PRO A 43 -7.14 15.48 -9.57
C PRO A 43 -6.69 14.10 -10.06
N GLY A 44 -7.54 13.11 -9.88
CA GLY A 44 -7.21 11.71 -10.19
C GLY A 44 -7.19 11.37 -11.68
N GLU A 45 -7.85 12.17 -12.53
CA GLU A 45 -7.89 12.01 -14.01
C GLU A 45 -8.23 10.58 -14.46
N GLY A 46 -9.06 9.89 -13.69
CA GLY A 46 -9.43 8.50 -13.95
C GLY A 46 -8.31 7.48 -13.69
N ARG A 47 -7.21 7.86 -13.02
CA ARG A 47 -6.13 6.92 -12.66
C ARG A 47 -6.68 5.78 -11.80
N PRO A 48 -6.39 4.53 -12.16
CA PRO A 48 -6.91 3.38 -11.43
C PRO A 48 -6.15 3.19 -10.11
N VAL A 49 -6.90 3.01 -9.01
CA VAL A 49 -6.36 2.75 -7.68
C VAL A 49 -7.05 1.51 -7.11
N MET A 50 -6.31 0.43 -6.91
CA MET A 50 -6.84 -0.79 -6.27
C MET A 50 -6.64 -0.73 -4.76
N LEU A 51 -7.71 -1.02 -4.01
CA LEU A 51 -7.68 -1.11 -2.56
C LEU A 51 -7.67 -2.59 -2.14
N ILE A 52 -6.72 -2.97 -1.28
CA ILE A 52 -6.60 -4.34 -0.76
C ILE A 52 -6.77 -4.32 0.77
N PRO A 53 -7.80 -5.00 1.31
CA PRO A 53 -8.11 -4.99 2.73
C PRO A 53 -7.14 -5.83 3.56
N GLY A 54 -7.12 -5.58 4.88
CA GLY A 54 -6.34 -6.33 5.86
C GLY A 54 -6.89 -7.73 6.17
N PHE A 55 -6.21 -8.43 7.07
CA PHE A 55 -6.62 -9.74 7.56
C PHE A 55 -8.01 -9.68 8.22
N LEU A 56 -8.84 -10.69 8.01
CA LEU A 56 -10.25 -10.78 8.45
C LEU A 56 -11.17 -9.68 7.89
N ALA A 57 -10.68 -8.78 7.05
CA ALA A 57 -11.46 -7.73 6.42
C ALA A 57 -11.79 -8.07 4.95
N GLY A 58 -12.75 -7.35 4.38
CA GLY A 58 -13.10 -7.41 2.97
C GLY A 58 -13.04 -6.03 2.31
N ASP A 59 -13.30 -5.96 1.02
CA ASP A 59 -13.26 -4.72 0.23
C ASP A 59 -14.11 -3.59 0.82
N THR A 60 -15.16 -3.90 1.59
CA THR A 60 -16.04 -2.90 2.22
C THR A 60 -15.38 -2.17 3.37
N SER A 61 -14.35 -2.74 4.01
CA SER A 61 -13.63 -2.08 5.10
C SER A 61 -12.93 -0.79 4.66
N LEU A 62 -12.64 -0.65 3.36
CA LEU A 62 -11.99 0.51 2.76
C LEU A 62 -12.97 1.42 1.98
N ASP A 63 -14.28 1.30 2.21
CA ASP A 63 -15.29 2.06 1.46
C ASP A 63 -15.21 3.57 1.68
N VAL A 64 -14.78 4.03 2.85
CA VAL A 64 -14.53 5.46 3.13
C VAL A 64 -13.44 5.99 2.19
N MET A 65 -12.32 5.28 2.12
CA MET A 65 -11.20 5.64 1.22
C MET A 65 -11.60 5.52 -0.25
N ARG A 66 -12.33 4.48 -0.61
CA ARG A 66 -12.86 4.30 -1.96
C ARG A 66 -13.76 5.46 -2.39
N GLY A 67 -14.66 5.90 -1.49
CA GLY A 67 -15.51 7.06 -1.71
C GLY A 67 -14.72 8.34 -1.90
N TRP A 68 -13.68 8.56 -1.07
CA TRP A 68 -12.80 9.72 -1.17
C TRP A 68 -12.03 9.73 -2.49
N LEU A 69 -11.41 8.63 -2.90
CA LEU A 69 -10.72 8.52 -4.19
C LEU A 69 -11.65 8.85 -5.37
N ARG A 70 -12.88 8.33 -5.34
CA ARG A 70 -13.87 8.60 -6.40
C ARG A 70 -14.24 10.08 -6.49
N ARG A 71 -14.47 10.74 -5.35
CA ARG A 71 -14.80 12.17 -5.32
C ARG A 71 -13.67 13.04 -5.87
N ASN A 72 -12.42 12.58 -5.73
CA ASN A 72 -11.23 13.29 -6.25
C ASN A 72 -10.85 12.84 -7.68
N GLY A 73 -11.75 12.18 -8.41
CA GLY A 73 -11.56 11.86 -9.82
C GLY A 73 -10.69 10.62 -10.10
N TYR A 74 -10.30 9.86 -9.07
CA TYR A 74 -9.65 8.56 -9.27
C TYR A 74 -10.68 7.48 -9.61
N ARG A 75 -10.23 6.38 -10.18
CA ARG A 75 -11.04 5.19 -10.46
C ARG A 75 -10.68 4.06 -9.49
N PRO A 76 -11.35 4.00 -8.32
CA PRO A 76 -11.05 2.98 -7.34
C PRO A 76 -11.56 1.60 -7.76
N LEU A 77 -10.68 0.61 -7.65
CA LEU A 77 -10.94 -0.80 -7.97
C LEU A 77 -11.04 -1.61 -6.68
N ARG A 78 -11.92 -2.61 -6.69
CA ARG A 78 -12.02 -3.61 -5.63
C ARG A 78 -11.07 -4.76 -5.91
N SER A 79 -10.42 -5.28 -4.87
CA SER A 79 -9.54 -6.45 -4.98
C SER A 79 -10.30 -7.76 -5.26
N GLY A 80 -11.60 -7.79 -4.94
CA GLY A 80 -12.45 -8.97 -5.00
C GLY A 80 -12.32 -9.86 -3.77
N ILE A 81 -11.77 -9.32 -2.69
CA ILE A 81 -11.64 -10.02 -1.41
C ILE A 81 -12.85 -9.70 -0.54
N ASN A 82 -13.70 -10.70 -0.30
CA ASN A 82 -14.84 -10.56 0.61
C ASN A 82 -14.42 -10.75 2.06
N LEU A 83 -13.47 -11.67 2.30
CA LEU A 83 -12.83 -11.91 3.58
C LEU A 83 -11.39 -12.37 3.36
N ASN A 84 -10.43 -11.62 3.91
CA ASN A 84 -9.00 -11.87 3.71
C ASN A 84 -8.49 -12.96 4.66
N VAL A 85 -8.80 -14.24 4.35
CA VAL A 85 -8.41 -15.42 5.13
C VAL A 85 -7.85 -16.57 4.27
N LEU A 86 -7.88 -16.44 2.95
CA LEU A 86 -7.32 -17.44 2.05
C LEU A 86 -5.79 -17.41 2.08
N SER A 87 -5.14 -18.42 1.49
CA SER A 87 -3.68 -18.40 1.31
C SER A 87 -3.24 -17.18 0.49
N SER A 88 -2.05 -16.68 0.77
CA SER A 88 -1.48 -15.51 0.07
C SER A 88 -1.40 -15.76 -1.44
N GLU A 89 -1.00 -16.97 -1.82
CA GLU A 89 -0.95 -17.39 -3.22
C GLU A 89 -2.32 -17.26 -3.93
N ALA A 90 -3.38 -17.79 -3.33
CA ALA A 90 -4.72 -17.73 -3.92
C ALA A 90 -5.23 -16.28 -4.06
N LEU A 91 -4.87 -15.41 -3.10
CA LEU A 91 -5.27 -14.01 -3.13
C LEU A 91 -4.46 -13.21 -4.14
N VAL A 92 -3.15 -13.45 -4.25
CA VAL A 92 -2.29 -12.81 -5.26
C VAL A 92 -2.78 -13.15 -6.66
N GLN A 93 -3.11 -14.41 -6.95
CA GLN A 93 -3.68 -14.84 -8.24
C GLN A 93 -5.00 -14.12 -8.54
N ARG A 94 -5.89 -13.99 -7.55
CA ARG A 94 -7.15 -13.27 -7.69
C ARG A 94 -6.94 -11.80 -8.01
N ILE A 95 -6.05 -11.13 -7.27
CA ILE A 95 -5.71 -9.72 -7.48
C ILE A 95 -5.09 -9.53 -8.86
N ALA A 96 -4.12 -10.39 -9.23
CA ALA A 96 -3.45 -10.34 -10.53
C ALA A 96 -4.42 -10.50 -11.70
N SER A 97 -5.39 -11.40 -11.59
CA SER A 97 -6.43 -11.58 -12.62
C SER A 97 -7.23 -10.28 -12.84
N ARG A 98 -7.59 -9.58 -11.75
CA ARG A 98 -8.30 -8.29 -11.84
C ARG A 98 -7.43 -7.18 -12.42
N LEU A 99 -6.17 -7.08 -11.99
CA LEU A 99 -5.20 -6.14 -12.55
C LEU A 99 -4.99 -6.38 -14.05
N GLY A 100 -4.85 -7.64 -14.46
CA GLY A 100 -4.71 -8.00 -15.86
C GLY A 100 -5.93 -7.62 -16.70
N HIS A 101 -7.15 -7.78 -16.16
CA HIS A 101 -8.37 -7.31 -16.83
C HIS A 101 -8.36 -5.78 -17.02
N GLU A 102 -8.03 -5.03 -15.97
CA GLU A 102 -7.96 -3.58 -16.01
C GLU A 102 -6.86 -3.07 -16.96
N HIS A 103 -5.69 -3.69 -16.91
CA HIS A 103 -4.58 -3.33 -17.77
C HIS A 103 -4.90 -3.56 -19.27
N ARG A 104 -5.47 -4.71 -19.59
CA ARG A 104 -5.90 -4.99 -20.98
C ARG A 104 -6.97 -4.02 -21.48
N LYS A 105 -7.90 -3.62 -20.61
CA LYS A 105 -9.02 -2.75 -20.99
C LYS A 105 -8.60 -1.29 -21.17
N HIS A 106 -7.65 -0.80 -20.40
CA HIS A 106 -7.35 0.63 -20.33
C HIS A 106 -5.88 0.99 -20.62
N GLY A 107 -4.98 0.01 -20.73
CA GLY A 107 -3.55 0.23 -21.01
C GLY A 107 -2.79 0.97 -19.90
N ARG A 108 -3.44 1.25 -18.75
CA ARG A 108 -2.84 2.02 -17.65
C ARG A 108 -2.31 1.10 -16.55
N LYS A 109 -1.19 1.48 -15.94
CA LYS A 109 -0.72 0.89 -14.70
C LYS A 109 -1.63 1.29 -13.54
N VAL A 110 -1.70 0.42 -12.52
CA VAL A 110 -2.59 0.57 -11.36
C VAL A 110 -1.78 0.95 -10.13
N ILE A 111 -2.23 1.95 -9.39
CA ILE A 111 -1.73 2.24 -8.04
C ILE A 111 -2.40 1.24 -7.09
N ILE A 112 -1.63 0.62 -6.19
CA ILE A 112 -2.18 -0.28 -5.17
C ILE A 112 -2.02 0.35 -3.80
N ILE A 113 -3.13 0.43 -3.05
CA ILE A 113 -3.12 0.81 -1.63
C ILE A 113 -3.56 -0.43 -0.84
N GLY A 114 -2.66 -0.97 -0.03
CA GLY A 114 -2.92 -2.16 0.78
C GLY A 114 -2.84 -1.88 2.27
N GLN A 115 -3.86 -2.25 3.04
CA GLN A 115 -3.84 -2.12 4.49
C GLN A 115 -3.40 -3.43 5.14
N SER A 116 -2.48 -3.36 6.13
CA SER A 116 -2.05 -4.52 6.91
C SER A 116 -1.59 -5.66 5.98
N ARG A 117 -2.14 -6.88 6.13
CA ARG A 117 -1.91 -7.99 5.21
C ARG A 117 -2.16 -7.62 3.73
N GLY A 118 -3.03 -6.64 3.46
CA GLY A 118 -3.27 -6.16 2.10
C GLY A 118 -2.05 -5.55 1.44
N GLY A 119 -1.18 -4.87 2.20
CA GLY A 119 0.09 -4.35 1.68
C GLY A 119 1.10 -5.47 1.41
N VAL A 120 1.13 -6.50 2.25
CA VAL A 120 1.94 -7.71 2.02
C VAL A 120 1.53 -8.40 0.71
N LEU A 121 0.22 -8.55 0.47
CA LEU A 121 -0.30 -9.09 -0.79
C LEU A 121 0.03 -8.19 -1.99
N ALA A 122 -0.03 -6.86 -1.81
CA ALA A 122 0.35 -5.89 -2.84
C ALA A 122 1.81 -6.04 -3.28
N LEU A 123 2.72 -6.27 -2.33
CA LEU A 123 4.12 -6.56 -2.62
C LEU A 123 4.29 -7.85 -3.43
N GLY A 124 3.64 -8.93 -3.03
CA GLY A 124 3.70 -10.18 -3.79
C GLY A 124 3.18 -10.03 -5.23
N VAL A 125 2.13 -9.21 -5.42
CA VAL A 125 1.64 -8.87 -6.77
C VAL A 125 2.66 -8.00 -7.51
N ALA A 126 3.31 -7.05 -6.84
CA ALA A 126 4.30 -6.16 -7.43
C ALA A 126 5.57 -6.91 -7.88
N HIS A 127 5.99 -7.92 -7.13
CA HIS A 127 7.08 -8.81 -7.54
C HIS A 127 6.78 -9.56 -8.84
N ARG A 128 5.58 -10.12 -8.94
CA ARG A 128 5.20 -11.00 -10.07
C ARG A 128 4.74 -10.24 -11.32
N TYR A 129 4.16 -9.05 -11.13
CA TYR A 129 3.50 -8.30 -12.21
C TYR A 129 3.87 -6.81 -12.21
N PRO A 130 5.16 -6.44 -12.15
CA PRO A 130 5.58 -5.04 -12.03
C PRO A 130 5.16 -4.16 -13.22
N GLN A 131 4.97 -4.78 -14.40
CA GLN A 131 4.54 -4.08 -15.60
C GLN A 131 3.11 -3.52 -15.51
N MET A 132 2.26 -4.05 -14.63
CA MET A 132 0.87 -3.61 -14.43
C MET A 132 0.72 -2.61 -13.27
N ILE A 133 1.78 -2.36 -12.50
CA ILE A 133 1.74 -1.58 -11.27
C ILE A 133 2.52 -0.28 -11.42
N GLU A 134 1.91 0.83 -11.02
CA GLU A 134 2.53 2.15 -11.01
C GLU A 134 3.34 2.35 -9.72
N GLN A 135 2.71 2.09 -8.58
CA GLN A 135 3.32 2.13 -7.25
C GLN A 135 2.47 1.34 -6.25
N VAL A 136 3.08 1.00 -5.11
CA VAL A 136 2.41 0.39 -3.96
C VAL A 136 2.49 1.34 -2.76
N ILE A 137 1.36 1.56 -2.09
CA ILE A 137 1.29 2.28 -0.81
C ILE A 137 0.78 1.31 0.23
N ALA A 138 1.63 0.96 1.19
CA ALA A 138 1.34 0.02 2.26
C ALA A 138 0.95 0.78 3.53
N LEU A 139 -0.20 0.46 4.14
CA LEU A 139 -0.73 1.12 5.33
C LEU A 139 -0.63 0.17 6.52
N GLY A 140 0.26 0.44 7.49
CA GLY A 140 0.47 -0.40 8.66
C GLY A 140 0.73 -1.86 8.29
N SER A 141 1.50 -2.11 7.25
CA SER A 141 1.70 -3.44 6.70
C SER A 141 3.05 -4.00 7.15
N PRO A 142 3.09 -5.22 7.72
CA PRO A 142 4.32 -5.86 8.16
C PRO A 142 5.07 -6.44 6.94
N ILE A 143 5.71 -5.56 6.16
CA ILE A 143 6.33 -5.88 4.87
C ILE A 143 7.74 -6.49 4.99
N ASP A 144 8.39 -6.32 6.14
CA ASP A 144 9.68 -6.94 6.45
C ASP A 144 9.50 -8.32 7.11
N ASP A 145 8.58 -8.39 8.09
CA ASP A 145 8.23 -9.63 8.77
C ASP A 145 6.70 -9.77 8.90
N PRO A 146 6.05 -10.51 7.96
CA PRO A 146 4.59 -10.64 7.92
C PRO A 146 3.96 -11.28 9.16
N LEU A 147 4.76 -11.91 10.04
CA LEU A 147 4.29 -12.57 11.26
C LEU A 147 4.54 -11.74 12.51
N ASP A 148 5.19 -10.59 12.41
CA ASP A 148 5.45 -9.74 13.55
C ASP A 148 4.26 -8.84 13.87
N VAL A 149 3.28 -9.46 14.49
CA VAL A 149 2.00 -8.88 14.87
C VAL A 149 1.65 -9.22 16.32
N HIS A 150 0.70 -8.49 16.91
CA HIS A 150 0.24 -8.73 18.27
C HIS A 150 -0.14 -10.22 18.49
N PRO A 151 0.18 -10.83 19.66
CA PRO A 151 -0.08 -12.24 19.93
C PRO A 151 -1.52 -12.70 19.68
N SER A 152 -2.53 -11.87 19.96
CA SER A 152 -3.92 -12.18 19.68
C SER A 152 -4.21 -12.29 18.17
N THR A 153 -3.58 -11.44 17.36
CA THR A 153 -3.67 -11.48 15.89
C THR A 153 -2.95 -12.72 15.38
N MET A 154 -1.79 -13.06 15.94
CA MET A 154 -1.05 -14.28 15.60
C MET A 154 -1.87 -15.53 15.90
N ALA A 155 -2.56 -15.59 17.06
CA ALA A 155 -3.45 -16.70 17.38
C ALA A 155 -4.58 -16.84 16.34
N ALA A 156 -5.18 -15.74 15.90
CA ALA A 156 -6.20 -15.77 14.84
C ALA A 156 -5.62 -16.22 13.49
N VAL A 157 -4.40 -15.81 13.13
CA VAL A 157 -3.70 -16.28 11.92
C VAL A 157 -3.46 -17.79 11.97
N HIS A 158 -2.97 -18.32 13.10
CA HIS A 158 -2.77 -19.76 13.26
C HIS A 158 -4.08 -20.55 13.17
N MET A 159 -5.14 -20.06 13.80
CA MET A 159 -6.47 -20.68 13.72
C MET A 159 -6.98 -20.73 12.27
N VAL A 160 -6.89 -19.63 11.53
CA VAL A 160 -7.30 -19.56 10.12
C VAL A 160 -6.45 -20.50 9.25
N ARG A 161 -5.13 -20.53 9.46
CA ARG A 161 -4.22 -21.47 8.75
C ARG A 161 -4.61 -22.92 9.01
N ALA A 162 -4.87 -23.28 10.26
CA ALA A 162 -5.29 -24.64 10.63
C ALA A 162 -6.62 -25.03 9.95
N LEU A 163 -7.62 -24.15 9.99
CA LEU A 163 -8.90 -24.36 9.30
C LEU A 163 -8.75 -24.51 7.78
N ASN A 164 -7.89 -23.72 7.17
CA ASN A 164 -7.59 -23.83 5.74
C ASN A 164 -6.89 -25.13 5.40
N THR A 165 -5.97 -25.61 6.24
CA THR A 165 -5.28 -26.90 6.09
C THR A 165 -6.25 -28.07 6.19
N LEU A 166 -7.17 -28.05 7.16
CA LEU A 166 -8.22 -29.06 7.31
C LEU A 166 -9.16 -29.12 6.09
N ARG A 167 -9.48 -27.97 5.48
CA ARG A 167 -10.40 -27.90 4.35
C ARG A 167 -9.77 -28.22 3.00
N ARG A 168 -8.48 -27.97 2.82
CA ARG A 168 -7.78 -27.97 1.51
C ARG A 168 -6.55 -28.87 1.45
N GLY A 169 -6.21 -29.53 2.57
CA GLY A 169 -5.01 -30.35 2.71
C GLY A 169 -3.73 -29.54 2.99
N PRO A 170 -2.63 -30.21 3.36
CA PRO A 170 -1.39 -29.63 3.84
C PRO A 170 -0.50 -29.12 2.68
N LYS A 171 -1.02 -28.29 1.77
CA LYS A 171 -0.17 -27.61 0.79
C LYS A 171 0.46 -26.42 1.49
N ASN A 172 1.78 -26.46 1.69
CA ASN A 172 2.57 -25.31 2.17
C ASN A 172 2.69 -24.28 1.02
N VAL A 173 1.54 -23.67 0.68
CA VAL A 173 1.35 -22.86 -0.52
C VAL A 173 1.97 -21.46 -0.34
N ASP A 174 2.30 -21.06 0.90
CA ASP A 174 2.81 -19.73 1.20
C ASP A 174 4.35 -19.66 1.28
N ALA A 175 5.08 -20.79 1.30
CA ALA A 175 6.55 -20.78 1.44
C ALA A 175 7.27 -20.06 0.27
N THR A 176 6.80 -20.25 -0.94
CA THR A 176 7.33 -19.54 -2.13
C THR A 176 7.01 -18.06 -2.06
N PHE A 177 5.81 -17.71 -1.60
CA PHE A 177 5.38 -16.33 -1.41
C PHE A 177 6.24 -15.61 -0.36
N ASP A 178 6.49 -16.25 0.78
CA ASP A 178 7.32 -15.67 1.85
C ASP A 178 8.77 -15.45 1.38
N ALA A 179 9.32 -16.35 0.56
CA ALA A 179 10.64 -16.18 -0.05
C ALA A 179 10.67 -15.00 -1.05
N GLU A 180 9.65 -14.84 -1.88
CA GLU A 180 9.54 -13.74 -2.82
C GLU A 180 9.48 -12.38 -2.12
N LEU A 181 8.77 -12.28 -0.98
CA LEU A 181 8.68 -11.04 -0.22
C LEU A 181 10.03 -10.52 0.28
N SER A 182 11.02 -11.39 0.46
CA SER A 182 12.37 -11.02 0.89
C SER A 182 13.20 -10.37 -0.22
N LEU A 183 12.76 -10.44 -1.47
CA LEU A 183 13.46 -9.85 -2.61
C LEU A 183 13.16 -8.34 -2.73
N PRO A 184 14.09 -7.54 -3.28
CA PRO A 184 13.83 -6.13 -3.60
C PRO A 184 12.68 -5.97 -4.60
N VAL A 185 11.86 -4.94 -4.41
CA VAL A 185 10.73 -4.64 -5.30
C VAL A 185 11.16 -3.68 -6.39
N SER A 186 10.80 -3.98 -7.65
CA SER A 186 11.18 -3.17 -8.82
C SER A 186 10.26 -1.99 -9.12
N VAL A 187 9.16 -1.84 -8.36
CA VAL A 187 8.24 -0.69 -8.46
C VAL A 187 8.38 0.21 -7.23
N PRO A 188 8.06 1.51 -7.31
CA PRO A 188 8.05 2.38 -6.14
C PRO A 188 7.11 1.84 -5.05
N VAL A 189 7.61 1.77 -3.82
CA VAL A 189 6.84 1.34 -2.64
C VAL A 189 7.01 2.38 -1.54
N THR A 190 5.90 2.83 -0.96
CA THR A 190 5.90 3.67 0.24
C THR A 190 5.13 2.97 1.36
N SER A 191 5.76 2.81 2.53
CA SER A 191 5.17 2.26 3.74
C SER A 191 4.76 3.37 4.69
N LEU A 192 3.45 3.52 4.93
CA LEU A 192 2.93 4.39 5.97
C LEU A 192 2.75 3.58 7.25
N TYR A 193 3.45 3.98 8.32
CA TYR A 193 3.44 3.24 9.58
C TYR A 193 3.14 4.12 10.78
N SER A 194 2.79 3.51 11.91
CA SER A 194 2.52 4.21 13.15
C SER A 194 3.19 3.50 14.33
N ARG A 195 3.97 4.24 15.12
CA ARG A 195 4.51 3.73 16.39
C ARG A 195 3.43 3.45 17.44
N SER A 196 2.24 3.96 17.24
CA SER A 196 1.10 3.72 18.11
C SER A 196 0.09 2.70 17.54
N ASP A 197 0.50 1.91 16.55
CA ASP A 197 -0.22 0.75 16.02
C ASP A 197 -0.24 -0.36 17.09
N GLY A 198 -1.43 -0.82 17.47
CA GLY A 198 -1.63 -1.85 18.52
C GLY A 198 -1.73 -3.28 17.96
N ILE A 199 -1.53 -3.48 16.64
CA ILE A 199 -1.67 -4.78 15.98
C ILE A 199 -0.37 -5.21 15.30
N VAL A 200 0.26 -4.32 14.53
CA VAL A 200 1.50 -4.58 13.81
C VAL A 200 2.65 -3.84 14.50
N HIS A 201 3.73 -4.54 14.74
CA HIS A 201 4.95 -3.89 15.23
C HIS A 201 5.47 -2.94 14.15
N TRP A 202 5.63 -1.66 14.47
CA TRP A 202 5.96 -0.62 13.49
C TRP A 202 7.29 -0.90 12.75
N GLU A 203 8.26 -1.56 13.39
CA GLU A 203 9.53 -1.95 12.77
C GLU A 203 9.32 -2.98 11.65
N ALA A 204 8.28 -3.82 11.72
CA ALA A 204 7.93 -4.75 10.66
C ALA A 204 7.44 -4.05 9.37
N CYS A 205 7.09 -2.76 9.49
CA CYS A 205 6.70 -1.94 8.34
C CYS A 205 7.91 -1.32 7.62
N LEU A 206 9.13 -1.50 8.14
CA LEU A 206 10.35 -0.87 7.61
C LEU A 206 11.17 -1.85 6.80
N ARG A 207 11.61 -1.43 5.62
CA ARG A 207 12.55 -2.16 4.77
C ARG A 207 13.55 -1.18 4.16
N PRO A 208 14.83 -1.58 3.96
CA PRO A 208 15.86 -0.70 3.39
C PRO A 208 15.57 -0.24 1.96
N ASP A 209 14.80 -1.02 1.19
CA ASP A 209 14.45 -0.76 -0.20
C ASP A 209 13.09 -0.04 -0.38
N VAL A 210 12.46 0.38 0.74
CA VAL A 210 11.11 0.98 0.76
C VAL A 210 11.15 2.33 1.46
N GLU A 211 10.53 3.34 0.87
CA GLU A 211 10.32 4.62 1.53
C GLU A 211 9.34 4.43 2.70
N ALA A 212 9.74 4.85 3.91
CA ALA A 212 8.94 4.73 5.12
C ALA A 212 8.54 6.10 5.66
N VAL A 213 7.23 6.29 5.92
CA VAL A 213 6.66 7.55 6.42
C VAL A 213 5.84 7.29 7.67
N GLU A 214 6.19 7.95 8.77
CA GLU A 214 5.43 7.87 10.02
C GLU A 214 4.18 8.76 9.94
N VAL A 215 3.01 8.16 10.20
CA VAL A 215 1.73 8.87 10.17
C VAL A 215 1.06 8.98 11.54
N GLY A 216 1.40 8.10 12.46
CA GLY A 216 0.73 7.98 13.76
C GLY A 216 -0.74 7.57 13.63
N GLY A 217 -1.32 7.09 14.72
CA GLY A 217 -2.71 6.61 14.74
C GLY A 217 -2.82 5.11 15.02
N SER A 218 -4.05 4.60 15.10
CA SER A 218 -4.34 3.19 15.33
C SER A 218 -4.19 2.38 14.04
N HIS A 219 -3.98 1.07 14.16
CA HIS A 219 -3.92 0.15 13.03
C HIS A 219 -5.24 0.11 12.25
N VAL A 220 -6.34 -0.10 12.97
CA VAL A 220 -7.69 -0.13 12.38
C VAL A 220 -8.04 1.22 11.77
N GLY A 221 -7.58 2.31 12.39
CA GLY A 221 -7.79 3.67 11.92
C GLY A 221 -7.05 4.05 10.65
N MET A 222 -6.03 3.32 10.21
CA MET A 222 -5.25 3.66 9.00
C MET A 222 -6.13 3.98 7.78
N GLY A 223 -7.25 3.27 7.62
CA GLY A 223 -8.20 3.49 6.54
C GLY A 223 -9.05 4.77 6.67
N VAL A 224 -9.01 5.44 7.83
CA VAL A 224 -9.83 6.63 8.16
C VAL A 224 -9.05 7.71 8.91
N ASN A 225 -7.73 7.69 8.87
CA ASN A 225 -6.86 8.62 9.58
C ASN A 225 -6.48 9.82 8.69
N VAL A 226 -6.69 11.03 9.19
CA VAL A 226 -6.41 12.27 8.45
C VAL A 226 -4.95 12.39 7.97
N ARG A 227 -3.99 11.91 8.77
CA ARG A 227 -2.56 11.96 8.41
C ARG A 227 -2.26 11.02 7.23
N VAL A 228 -2.90 9.83 7.22
CA VAL A 228 -2.83 8.90 6.08
C VAL A 228 -3.38 9.57 4.82
N TYR A 229 -4.55 10.24 4.88
CA TYR A 229 -5.13 10.90 3.71
C TYR A 229 -4.29 12.06 3.21
N ASN A 230 -3.64 12.83 4.09
CA ASN A 230 -2.69 13.86 3.70
C ASN A 230 -1.47 13.27 2.97
N GLN A 231 -0.96 12.12 3.42
CA GLN A 231 0.13 11.44 2.71
C GLN A 231 -0.35 10.84 1.38
N LEU A 232 -1.53 10.25 1.35
CA LEU A 232 -2.12 9.76 0.10
C LEU A 232 -2.28 10.87 -0.92
N ALA A 233 -2.74 12.07 -0.53
CA ALA A 233 -2.84 13.21 -1.42
C ALA A 233 -1.49 13.60 -2.04
N ARG A 234 -0.39 13.52 -1.27
CA ARG A 234 0.98 13.76 -1.76
C ARG A 234 1.47 12.67 -2.69
N LEU A 235 1.31 11.40 -2.29
CA LEU A 235 1.81 10.22 -3.04
C LEU A 235 1.02 9.99 -4.34
N LEU A 236 -0.21 10.42 -4.38
CA LEU A 236 -1.07 10.33 -5.56
C LEU A 236 -0.86 11.52 -6.53
N ALA A 237 -0.07 12.53 -6.15
CA ALA A 237 0.29 13.60 -7.08
C ALA A 237 1.07 13.00 -8.27
N PRO A 238 0.80 13.47 -9.51
CA PRO A 238 1.61 13.06 -10.63
C PRO A 238 3.07 13.50 -10.38
N PRO A 239 4.06 12.71 -10.84
CA PRO A 239 5.44 13.12 -10.73
C PRO A 239 5.61 14.49 -11.42
N VAL A 240 6.25 15.44 -10.73
CA VAL A 240 6.53 16.76 -11.28
C VAL A 240 7.38 16.55 -12.54
N SER A 241 6.79 16.77 -13.72
CA SER A 241 7.55 16.77 -14.94
C SER A 241 8.51 17.95 -14.86
N VAL A 242 9.79 17.67 -14.66
CA VAL A 242 10.85 18.68 -14.87
C VAL A 242 10.80 19.02 -16.35
N ALA A 243 10.09 20.09 -16.68
CA ALA A 243 10.08 20.65 -18.02
C ALA A 243 11.53 20.91 -18.39
N ARG A 244 12.07 20.13 -19.34
CA ARG A 244 13.35 20.44 -19.95
C ARG A 244 13.22 21.85 -20.49
N ARG A 245 13.87 22.82 -19.84
CA ARG A 245 14.08 24.13 -20.44
C ARG A 245 14.81 23.89 -21.76
N SER A 246 14.08 23.96 -22.85
CA SER A 246 14.69 24.06 -24.16
C SER A 246 15.47 25.37 -24.17
N THR A 247 16.76 25.27 -24.00
CA THR A 247 17.68 26.37 -24.33
C THR A 247 17.63 26.52 -25.84
N ASN A 248 16.70 27.32 -26.32
CA ASN A 248 16.71 27.83 -27.66
C ASN A 248 17.89 28.83 -27.75
N GLY A 249 19.06 28.29 -28.15
CA GLY A 249 20.20 29.08 -28.53
C GLY A 249 19.82 29.82 -29.80
N GLY A 250 19.49 31.09 -29.65
CA GLY A 250 19.28 31.99 -30.79
C GLY A 250 20.56 32.15 -31.58
N SER A 251 20.60 31.52 -32.75
CA SER A 251 21.56 31.87 -33.81
C SER A 251 21.12 33.21 -34.43
N GLY A 252 21.78 34.28 -34.03
CA GLY A 252 21.66 35.59 -34.69
C GLY A 252 22.10 35.56 -36.14
N PRO A 253 21.52 36.37 -37.01
CA PRO A 253 21.88 36.38 -38.42
C PRO A 253 23.26 36.99 -38.62
N GLN A 254 24.16 36.20 -39.26
CA GLN A 254 25.43 36.69 -39.77
C GLN A 254 25.20 37.65 -40.93
N ARG A 255 25.62 38.92 -40.76
CA ARG A 255 25.73 39.89 -41.85
C ARG A 255 26.87 39.51 -42.76
N ALA A 256 26.62 39.39 -44.07
CA ALA A 256 27.59 39.28 -45.10
C ALA A 256 28.35 40.59 -45.32
N PRO A 257 29.68 40.60 -45.60
CA PRO A 257 30.40 41.83 -45.94
C PRO A 257 30.13 42.22 -47.40
N ALA A 258 29.93 43.53 -47.61
CA ALA A 258 29.84 44.11 -48.93
C ALA A 258 31.23 44.18 -49.59
N SER A 259 31.28 43.76 -50.84
CA SER A 259 32.44 43.93 -51.74
C SER A 259 32.34 45.25 -52.51
N SER A 260 33.37 46.04 -52.38
CA SER A 260 33.71 47.12 -53.33
C SER A 260 34.56 46.52 -54.42
#